data_d32e4961351fe0e00878482c7c42ce39
#
_entry.id   d32e4961351fe0e00878482c7c42ce39
#
_cell.length_a   1.000
_cell.length_b   1.000
_cell.length_c   1.000
_cell.angle_alpha   90.00
_cell.angle_beta   90.00
_cell.angle_gamma   90.00
#
_symmetry.space_group_name_H-M   'P 1'
#
loop_
_entity.id
_entity.type
_entity.pdbx_description
1 polymer ?
#
loop_
_entity_poly.entity_id
_entity_poly.type
_entity_poly.pdbx_seq_one_letter_code
_entity_poly.pdbx_strand_id
1 'polypeptide(L)'
;MSRTRLDRVVAALCIVGLYGLTAIASPVSLVTPAGLNPGDRFRFLFVTSGTTAATSSDITTYDTFVNAQAQGATYQGALVSWKAIGSTPTVDARDHVGGFGTIVPVYTVTGSRLAVDMTTGTAGLWSGVIEGKPKFGIDGTDFGDFATIWSGSEQNGLKSTGNALSDGSPKTGYTGFPNFWLSLIGTSSTVGQRMYGLSAELTVAGVPEIDPAGMGSVLALVTGALGLFERRRTSRRVKA
;
A
#
# COMPACT_ATOMS: atom_id res chain seq x y z
N MET A 1 -82.12 11.58 -10.75
CA MET A 1 -81.42 10.36 -10.35
C MET A 1 -80.23 10.19 -11.25
N SER A 2 -79.07 10.53 -10.78
CA SER A 2 -77.80 10.27 -11.52
C SER A 2 -76.79 9.82 -10.50
N ARG A 3 -76.24 8.60 -10.71
CA ARG A 3 -75.20 7.97 -9.87
C ARG A 3 -73.85 8.30 -10.47
N THR A 4 -73.15 9.18 -9.83
CA THR A 4 -71.71 9.39 -10.12
C THR A 4 -70.89 8.31 -9.46
N ARG A 5 -70.21 7.50 -10.25
CA ARG A 5 -69.22 6.52 -9.81
C ARG A 5 -67.93 7.25 -9.52
N LEU A 6 -67.43 7.10 -8.30
CA LEU A 6 -66.14 7.61 -7.85
C LEU A 6 -65.09 6.56 -8.22
N ASP A 7 -64.34 6.80 -9.29
CA ASP A 7 -63.21 5.97 -9.66
C ASP A 7 -62.03 6.33 -8.74
N ARG A 8 -61.71 5.39 -7.86
CA ARG A 8 -60.49 5.47 -7.04
C ARG A 8 -59.27 5.11 -7.91
N VAL A 9 -58.53 6.10 -8.31
CA VAL A 9 -57.20 5.93 -8.88
C VAL A 9 -56.24 5.63 -7.73
N VAL A 10 -55.83 4.38 -7.60
CA VAL A 10 -54.75 3.96 -6.71
C VAL A 10 -53.43 4.26 -7.44
N ALA A 11 -52.80 5.39 -7.12
CA ALA A 11 -51.43 5.70 -7.55
C ALA A 11 -50.49 4.83 -6.73
N ALA A 12 -50.00 3.73 -7.34
CA ALA A 12 -48.89 2.95 -6.80
C ALA A 12 -47.60 3.76 -6.97
N LEU A 13 -47.16 4.37 -5.89
CA LEU A 13 -45.87 5.07 -5.82
C LEU A 13 -44.76 4.02 -5.76
N CYS A 14 -44.18 3.66 -6.93
CA CYS A 14 -42.96 2.88 -7.00
C CYS A 14 -41.77 3.74 -6.47
N ILE A 15 -41.46 3.61 -5.20
CA ILE A 15 -40.19 4.12 -4.65
C ILE A 15 -39.11 3.17 -5.14
N VAL A 16 -38.51 3.49 -6.28
CA VAL A 16 -37.25 2.91 -6.70
C VAL A 16 -36.16 3.51 -5.80
N GLY A 17 -35.83 2.80 -4.73
CA GLY A 17 -34.69 3.11 -3.91
C GLY A 17 -33.41 3.04 -4.77
N LEU A 18 -32.90 4.19 -5.18
CA LEU A 18 -31.56 4.30 -5.74
C LEU A 18 -30.57 4.02 -4.59
N TYR A 19 -30.29 2.74 -4.35
CA TYR A 19 -29.10 2.36 -3.60
C TYR A 19 -27.91 2.76 -4.46
N GLY A 20 -27.31 3.91 -4.17
CA GLY A 20 -26.04 4.30 -4.75
C GLY A 20 -25.03 3.19 -4.42
N LEU A 21 -24.73 2.35 -5.39
CA LEU A 21 -23.59 1.46 -5.36
C LEU A 21 -22.36 2.36 -5.30
N THR A 22 -21.88 2.66 -4.11
CA THR A 22 -20.54 3.18 -3.94
C THR A 22 -19.60 2.10 -4.51
N ALA A 23 -19.04 2.37 -5.68
CA ALA A 23 -18.00 1.51 -6.24
C ALA A 23 -16.87 1.46 -5.20
N ILE A 24 -16.77 0.33 -4.51
CA ILE A 24 -15.62 0.06 -3.65
C ILE A 24 -14.47 -0.15 -4.61
N ALA A 25 -13.52 0.79 -4.64
CA ALA A 25 -12.30 0.64 -5.42
C ALA A 25 -11.67 -0.71 -5.04
N SER A 26 -11.34 -1.52 -6.03
CA SER A 26 -10.65 -2.79 -5.76
C SER A 26 -9.32 -2.49 -5.07
N PRO A 27 -8.94 -3.24 -4.02
CA PRO A 27 -7.68 -3.03 -3.33
C PRO A 27 -6.51 -3.18 -4.32
N VAL A 28 -5.53 -2.30 -4.17
CA VAL A 28 -4.30 -2.35 -4.98
C VAL A 28 -3.48 -3.56 -4.55
N SER A 29 -3.11 -4.42 -5.50
CA SER A 29 -2.21 -5.55 -5.26
C SER A 29 -0.77 -5.13 -5.59
N LEU A 30 0.07 -5.05 -4.55
CA LEU A 30 1.47 -4.69 -4.68
C LEU A 30 2.29 -5.87 -5.20
N VAL A 31 3.30 -5.56 -6.02
CA VAL A 31 4.16 -6.56 -6.66
C VAL A 31 5.55 -6.52 -6.02
N THR A 32 6.16 -7.68 -5.82
CA THR A 32 7.53 -7.79 -5.34
C THR A 32 8.49 -6.99 -6.23
N PRO A 33 9.32 -6.09 -5.68
CA PRO A 33 10.35 -5.41 -6.44
C PRO A 33 11.32 -6.39 -7.12
N ALA A 34 11.76 -6.05 -8.32
CA ALA A 34 12.69 -6.90 -9.07
C ALA A 34 14.03 -7.08 -8.32
N GLY A 35 14.61 -8.26 -8.41
CA GLY A 35 15.91 -8.60 -7.82
C GLY A 35 15.86 -9.05 -6.36
N LEU A 36 14.67 -9.10 -5.75
CA LEU A 36 14.49 -9.71 -4.42
C LEU A 36 14.24 -11.21 -4.55
N ASN A 37 14.85 -11.98 -3.64
CA ASN A 37 14.71 -13.43 -3.56
C ASN A 37 13.73 -13.84 -2.45
N PRO A 38 13.21 -15.08 -2.46
CA PRO A 38 12.45 -15.62 -1.35
C PRO A 38 13.19 -15.47 -0.01
N GLY A 39 12.50 -14.95 0.99
CA GLY A 39 13.05 -14.64 2.31
C GLY A 39 13.63 -13.24 2.46
N ASP A 40 13.88 -12.50 1.37
CA ASP A 40 14.33 -11.13 1.45
C ASP A 40 13.25 -10.24 2.09
N ARG A 41 13.70 -9.29 2.91
CA ARG A 41 12.84 -8.31 3.59
C ARG A 41 12.97 -6.96 2.91
N PHE A 42 11.85 -6.21 2.86
CA PHE A 42 11.81 -4.89 2.26
C PHE A 42 10.60 -4.09 2.77
N ARG A 43 10.50 -2.82 2.38
CA ARG A 43 9.35 -1.94 2.64
C ARG A 43 8.95 -1.19 1.38
N PHE A 44 7.67 -0.82 1.29
CA PHE A 44 7.20 0.12 0.29
C PHE A 44 7.00 1.51 0.87
N LEU A 45 7.22 2.51 0.03
CA LEU A 45 6.88 3.90 0.28
C LEU A 45 5.96 4.40 -0.83
N PHE A 46 4.91 5.14 -0.45
CA PHE A 46 4.02 5.81 -1.39
C PHE A 46 3.69 7.24 -0.93
N VAL A 47 3.17 8.05 -1.86
CA VAL A 47 2.64 9.40 -1.64
C VAL A 47 1.12 9.32 -1.59
N THR A 48 0.47 9.96 -0.62
CA THR A 48 -1.00 10.00 -0.55
C THR A 48 -1.59 10.77 -1.74
N SER A 49 -2.71 10.29 -2.28
CA SER A 49 -3.45 10.99 -3.34
C SER A 49 -4.20 12.22 -2.81
N GLY A 50 -4.74 12.12 -1.59
CA GLY A 50 -5.35 13.23 -0.88
C GLY A 50 -4.34 14.09 -0.13
N THR A 51 -4.83 15.19 0.43
CA THR A 51 -4.07 16.13 1.25
C THR A 51 -4.69 16.23 2.65
N THR A 52 -3.89 16.59 3.64
CA THR A 52 -4.34 16.84 5.01
C THR A 52 -3.63 18.08 5.58
N ALA A 53 -4.24 18.75 6.53
CA ALA A 53 -3.58 19.81 7.30
C ALA A 53 -2.64 19.20 8.36
N ALA A 54 -1.59 19.93 8.72
CA ALA A 54 -0.61 19.49 9.72
C ALA A 54 -0.89 20.09 11.11
N THR A 55 -2.13 19.97 11.59
CA THR A 55 -2.59 20.64 12.82
C THR A 55 -2.65 19.76 14.05
N SER A 56 -2.51 18.43 13.88
CA SER A 56 -2.55 17.47 14.99
C SER A 56 -1.16 17.24 15.58
N SER A 57 -1.05 17.23 16.90
CA SER A 57 0.16 16.77 17.62
C SER A 57 0.17 15.25 17.83
N ASP A 58 -0.94 14.56 17.51
CA ASP A 58 -1.05 13.11 17.60
C ASP A 58 -0.69 12.48 16.25
N ILE A 59 0.40 11.72 16.22
CA ILE A 59 0.89 11.05 15.03
C ILE A 59 -0.12 10.01 14.47
N THR A 60 -0.97 9.43 15.32
CA THR A 60 -1.97 8.43 14.90
C THR A 60 -3.05 9.02 13.98
N THR A 61 -3.28 10.34 14.05
CA THR A 61 -4.14 11.06 13.10
C THR A 61 -3.61 10.91 11.68
N TYR A 62 -2.30 11.05 11.50
CA TYR A 62 -1.66 10.94 10.18
C TYR A 62 -1.53 9.49 9.72
N ASP A 63 -1.33 8.54 10.65
CA ASP A 63 -1.37 7.11 10.32
C ASP A 63 -2.76 6.71 9.80
N THR A 64 -3.82 7.18 10.46
CA THR A 64 -5.21 6.94 10.02
C THR A 64 -5.43 7.50 8.62
N PHE A 65 -4.98 8.72 8.35
CA PHE A 65 -5.06 9.33 7.04
C PHE A 65 -4.29 8.51 5.99
N VAL A 66 -3.04 8.14 6.25
CA VAL A 66 -2.21 7.36 5.32
C VAL A 66 -2.82 5.99 5.04
N ASN A 67 -3.31 5.28 6.06
CA ASN A 67 -3.97 3.97 5.87
C ASN A 67 -5.24 4.09 5.04
N ALA A 68 -6.05 5.14 5.22
CA ALA A 68 -7.22 5.40 4.38
C ALA A 68 -6.82 5.64 2.91
N GLN A 69 -5.71 6.36 2.66
CA GLN A 69 -5.19 6.64 1.33
C GLN A 69 -4.55 5.41 0.66
N ALA A 70 -4.12 4.43 1.43
CA ALA A 70 -3.59 3.15 0.94
C ALA A 70 -4.68 2.22 0.37
N GLN A 71 -5.97 2.56 0.53
CA GLN A 71 -7.12 1.87 -0.10
C GLN A 71 -7.14 0.35 0.11
N GLY A 72 -6.69 -0.12 1.26
CA GLY A 72 -6.64 -1.56 1.54
C GLY A 72 -5.62 -2.32 0.69
N ALA A 73 -4.53 -1.68 0.29
CA ALA A 73 -3.47 -2.30 -0.50
C ALA A 73 -2.99 -3.62 0.13
N THR A 74 -2.79 -4.62 -0.73
CA THR A 74 -2.37 -5.96 -0.32
C THR A 74 -1.02 -6.32 -0.93
N TYR A 75 -0.26 -7.14 -0.22
CA TYR A 75 0.93 -7.79 -0.73
C TYR A 75 0.80 -9.30 -0.52
N GLN A 76 0.91 -10.10 -1.58
CA GLN A 76 0.70 -11.56 -1.54
C GLN A 76 -0.63 -11.97 -0.89
N GLY A 77 -1.68 -11.17 -1.10
CA GLY A 77 -3.02 -11.41 -0.57
C GLY A 77 -3.24 -10.94 0.87
N ALA A 78 -2.21 -10.51 1.61
CA ALA A 78 -2.32 -9.97 2.95
C ALA A 78 -2.42 -8.43 2.93
N LEU A 79 -3.26 -7.86 3.80
CA LEU A 79 -3.34 -6.42 3.98
C LEU A 79 -2.01 -5.85 4.48
N VAL A 80 -1.57 -4.74 3.88
CA VAL A 80 -0.37 -4.02 4.30
C VAL A 80 -0.77 -2.90 5.25
N SER A 81 -0.12 -2.84 6.41
CA SER A 81 -0.25 -1.72 7.34
C SER A 81 0.76 -0.63 7.01
N TRP A 82 0.35 0.63 7.20
CA TRP A 82 1.14 1.79 6.83
C TRP A 82 1.28 2.74 8.01
N LYS A 83 2.42 3.43 8.09
CA LYS A 83 2.66 4.53 9.00
C LYS A 83 3.05 5.78 8.25
N ALA A 84 2.60 6.92 8.73
CA ALA A 84 2.98 8.21 8.18
C ALA A 84 4.46 8.50 8.46
N ILE A 85 5.20 8.92 7.45
CA ILE A 85 6.53 9.49 7.65
C ILE A 85 6.35 10.95 8.04
N GLY A 86 6.42 11.24 9.33
CA GLY A 86 6.27 12.57 9.87
C GLY A 86 6.63 12.65 11.34
N SER A 87 7.14 13.81 11.76
CA SER A 87 7.46 14.08 13.15
C SER A 87 6.48 15.06 13.77
N THR A 88 6.02 14.77 14.97
CA THR A 88 5.28 15.70 15.84
C THR A 88 6.24 16.26 16.93
N PRO A 89 5.81 17.21 17.75
CA PRO A 89 6.67 17.72 18.83
C PRO A 89 7.18 16.66 19.81
N THR A 90 6.52 15.50 19.88
CA THR A 90 6.85 14.42 20.83
C THR A 90 7.34 13.13 20.17
N VAL A 91 7.26 13.02 18.82
CA VAL A 91 7.56 11.79 18.09
C VAL A 91 8.46 12.10 16.89
N ASP A 92 9.55 11.38 16.76
CA ASP A 92 10.44 11.43 15.61
C ASP A 92 9.98 10.47 14.51
N ALA A 93 10.01 10.89 13.24
CA ALA A 93 9.51 10.09 12.11
C ALA A 93 10.20 8.73 12.01
N ARG A 94 11.55 8.70 12.14
CA ARG A 94 12.34 7.47 12.03
C ARG A 94 12.01 6.44 13.13
N ASP A 95 11.72 6.91 14.34
CA ASP A 95 11.38 6.04 15.46
C ASP A 95 9.92 5.57 15.35
N HIS A 96 9.03 6.46 14.88
CA HIS A 96 7.63 6.18 14.66
C HIS A 96 7.41 5.04 13.65
N VAL A 97 8.03 5.12 12.48
CA VAL A 97 7.85 4.09 11.45
C VAL A 97 8.52 2.77 11.81
N GLY A 98 9.44 2.78 12.76
CA GLY A 98 10.18 1.61 13.23
C GLY A 98 11.21 1.11 12.21
N GLY A 99 12.07 0.20 12.66
CA GLY A 99 13.09 -0.40 11.81
C GLY A 99 14.35 0.47 11.63
N PHE A 100 14.47 1.59 12.35
CA PHE A 100 15.71 2.38 12.34
C PHE A 100 16.93 1.51 12.69
N GLY A 101 17.99 1.61 11.89
CA GLY A 101 19.21 0.81 12.05
C GLY A 101 19.18 -0.57 11.40
N THR A 102 18.07 -0.97 10.76
CA THR A 102 17.98 -2.26 10.06
C THR A 102 18.42 -2.18 8.60
N ILE A 103 18.97 -3.30 8.08
CA ILE A 103 19.35 -3.45 6.67
C ILE A 103 18.11 -3.96 5.89
N VAL A 104 17.09 -3.11 5.78
CA VAL A 104 15.86 -3.41 5.06
C VAL A 104 15.67 -2.33 3.99
N PRO A 105 15.78 -2.66 2.70
CA PRO A 105 15.66 -1.69 1.63
C PRO A 105 14.23 -1.17 1.49
N VAL A 106 14.11 0.05 0.99
CA VAL A 106 12.83 0.72 0.74
C VAL A 106 12.65 0.93 -0.76
N TYR A 107 11.48 0.59 -1.26
CA TYR A 107 11.09 0.72 -2.66
C TYR A 107 9.86 1.60 -2.82
N THR A 108 9.72 2.23 -3.96
CA THR A 108 8.40 2.77 -4.39
C THR A 108 7.45 1.61 -4.67
N VAL A 109 6.16 1.87 -4.68
CA VAL A 109 5.14 0.88 -5.10
C VAL A 109 5.31 0.41 -6.56
N THR A 110 6.07 1.15 -7.37
CA THR A 110 6.41 0.80 -8.76
C THR A 110 7.68 -0.04 -8.87
N GLY A 111 8.33 -0.38 -7.74
CA GLY A 111 9.50 -1.25 -7.68
C GLY A 111 10.86 -0.57 -7.79
N SER A 112 10.92 0.77 -7.90
CA SER A 112 12.21 1.50 -7.89
C SER A 112 12.74 1.62 -6.46
N ARG A 113 14.02 1.27 -6.24
CA ARG A 113 14.64 1.40 -4.93
C ARG A 113 14.82 2.87 -4.55
N LEU A 114 14.44 3.22 -3.33
CA LEU A 114 14.59 4.53 -2.73
C LEU A 114 15.76 4.60 -1.74
N ALA A 115 15.97 3.53 -0.99
CA ALA A 115 17.03 3.44 -0.01
C ALA A 115 17.51 2.00 0.13
N VAL A 116 18.80 1.82 0.43
CA VAL A 116 19.41 0.49 0.64
C VAL A 116 19.06 -0.08 2.01
N ASP A 117 18.72 0.78 2.97
CA ASP A 117 18.43 0.40 4.35
C ASP A 117 17.67 1.51 5.11
N MET A 118 17.39 1.28 6.38
CA MET A 118 16.72 2.20 7.30
C MET A 118 17.71 2.97 8.20
N THR A 119 18.91 3.29 7.72
CA THR A 119 19.95 3.97 8.50
C THR A 119 20.17 5.41 8.06
N THR A 120 21.08 6.10 8.75
CA THR A 120 21.65 7.40 8.34
C THR A 120 22.92 7.25 7.49
N GLY A 121 23.31 6.02 7.15
CA GLY A 121 24.45 5.72 6.30
C GLY A 121 24.21 6.11 4.83
N THR A 122 25.23 5.97 4.00
CA THR A 122 25.16 6.31 2.57
C THR A 122 23.99 5.57 1.90
N ALA A 123 23.13 6.32 1.20
CA ALA A 123 21.92 5.82 0.55
C ALA A 123 20.88 5.15 1.48
N GLY A 124 21.01 5.27 2.80
CA GLY A 124 19.98 4.90 3.76
C GLY A 124 18.80 5.87 3.73
N LEU A 125 17.63 5.43 4.19
CA LEU A 125 16.41 6.26 4.17
C LEU A 125 16.59 7.57 4.95
N TRP A 126 17.36 7.55 6.02
CA TRP A 126 17.61 8.69 6.91
C TRP A 126 18.98 9.35 6.69
N SER A 127 19.61 9.11 5.55
CA SER A 127 20.92 9.68 5.20
C SER A 127 20.88 11.15 4.79
N GLY A 128 19.69 11.69 4.52
CA GLY A 128 19.50 13.00 3.93
C GLY A 128 19.42 12.99 2.40
N VAL A 129 19.98 11.99 1.74
CA VAL A 129 19.91 11.81 0.29
C VAL A 129 19.57 10.36 -0.03
N ILE A 130 18.37 10.12 -0.55
CA ILE A 130 17.94 8.80 -1.00
C ILE A 130 18.29 8.56 -2.48
N GLU A 131 18.26 7.29 -2.93
CA GLU A 131 18.67 6.94 -4.31
C GLU A 131 17.66 7.33 -5.38
N GLY A 132 16.38 7.23 -5.06
CA GLY A 132 15.27 7.42 -5.99
C GLY A 132 14.37 8.59 -5.65
N LYS A 133 13.36 8.82 -6.49
CA LYS A 133 12.33 9.86 -6.30
C LYS A 133 11.08 9.25 -5.68
N PRO A 134 10.69 9.64 -4.46
CA PRO A 134 9.51 9.10 -3.78
C PRO A 134 8.22 9.83 -4.26
N LYS A 135 7.82 9.67 -5.51
CA LYS A 135 6.77 10.47 -6.17
C LYS A 135 5.53 9.68 -6.58
N PHE A 136 5.47 8.38 -6.29
CA PHE A 136 4.38 7.52 -6.75
C PHE A 136 3.32 7.30 -5.68
N GLY A 137 2.06 7.43 -6.08
CA GLY A 137 0.89 7.04 -5.28
C GLY A 137 0.77 5.54 -5.13
N ILE A 138 -0.13 5.10 -4.24
CA ILE A 138 -0.36 3.66 -3.98
C ILE A 138 -0.76 2.87 -5.23
N ASP A 139 -1.40 3.52 -6.18
CA ASP A 139 -1.86 3.00 -7.47
C ASP A 139 -0.83 3.16 -8.60
N GLY A 140 0.38 3.66 -8.28
CA GLY A 140 1.44 3.96 -9.25
C GLY A 140 1.30 5.31 -9.94
N THR A 141 0.32 6.15 -9.59
CA THR A 141 0.18 7.51 -10.13
C THR A 141 1.43 8.34 -9.82
N ASP A 142 2.02 8.95 -10.84
CA ASP A 142 3.16 9.87 -10.70
C ASP A 142 2.67 11.28 -10.37
N PHE A 143 3.01 11.79 -9.19
CA PHE A 143 2.65 13.16 -8.76
C PHE A 143 3.63 14.24 -9.23
N GLY A 144 4.62 13.86 -10.03
CA GLY A 144 5.65 14.77 -10.51
C GLY A 144 6.70 15.10 -9.43
N ASP A 145 7.61 16.00 -9.80
CA ASP A 145 8.79 16.30 -8.99
C ASP A 145 8.55 17.38 -7.92
N PHE A 146 7.48 18.15 -8.02
CA PHE A 146 7.21 19.32 -7.18
C PHE A 146 5.99 19.19 -6.27
N ALA A 147 5.46 17.99 -6.09
CA ALA A 147 4.42 17.80 -5.08
C ALA A 147 5.02 17.99 -3.69
N THR A 148 4.40 18.83 -2.88
CA THR A 148 4.82 19.09 -1.50
C THR A 148 4.24 18.08 -0.54
N ILE A 149 5.07 17.66 0.42
CA ILE A 149 4.77 16.59 1.36
C ILE A 149 4.99 17.12 2.78
N TRP A 150 4.02 16.92 3.67
CA TRP A 150 4.23 17.12 5.09
C TRP A 150 5.24 16.13 5.66
N SER A 151 6.16 16.63 6.47
CA SER A 151 7.10 15.80 7.22
C SER A 151 7.28 16.24 8.68
N GLY A 152 7.37 17.54 8.94
CA GLY A 152 7.73 18.06 10.26
C GLY A 152 9.12 17.60 10.73
N SER A 153 9.95 17.06 9.82
CA SER A 153 11.18 16.35 10.14
C SER A 153 12.39 17.00 9.50
N GLU A 154 13.55 16.78 10.10
CA GLU A 154 14.84 16.97 9.46
C GLU A 154 15.16 15.78 8.54
N GLN A 155 16.19 15.90 7.70
CA GLN A 155 16.58 14.88 6.74
C GLN A 155 16.92 13.52 7.38
N ASN A 156 17.40 13.53 8.62
CA ASN A 156 17.72 12.31 9.37
C ASN A 156 16.52 11.69 10.09
N GLY A 157 15.31 12.18 9.83
CA GLY A 157 14.06 11.68 10.40
C GLY A 157 13.79 12.08 11.83
N LEU A 158 14.62 12.92 12.43
CA LEU A 158 14.32 13.56 13.72
C LEU A 158 13.32 14.70 13.53
N LYS A 159 12.58 15.03 14.58
CA LYS A 159 11.68 16.19 14.55
C LYS A 159 12.44 17.48 14.30
N SER A 160 11.88 18.36 13.51
CA SER A 160 12.39 19.70 13.32
C SER A 160 11.89 20.59 14.45
N THR A 161 12.81 21.10 15.26
CA THR A 161 12.46 21.95 16.41
C THR A 161 11.74 23.22 15.94
N GLY A 162 10.52 23.44 16.42
CA GLY A 162 9.65 24.58 16.05
C GLY A 162 9.01 24.46 14.66
N ASN A 163 9.25 23.35 13.93
CA ASN A 163 8.68 23.09 12.62
C ASN A 163 8.18 21.62 12.48
N ALA A 164 7.89 20.94 13.59
CA ALA A 164 7.23 19.64 13.61
C ALA A 164 5.76 19.77 13.15
N LEU A 165 5.12 18.65 12.81
CA LEU A 165 3.67 18.63 12.58
C LEU A 165 2.96 19.17 13.81
N SER A 166 1.90 19.96 13.64
CA SER A 166 1.19 20.81 14.61
C SER A 166 1.87 22.12 15.01
N ASP A 167 3.13 22.35 14.68
CA ASP A 167 3.69 23.70 14.81
C ASP A 167 3.08 24.65 13.78
N GLY A 168 3.24 25.95 13.96
CA GLY A 168 2.64 26.97 13.05
C GLY A 168 3.14 26.89 11.61
N SER A 169 4.37 26.38 11.41
CA SER A 169 5.02 26.25 10.09
C SER A 169 5.81 24.95 9.97
N PRO A 170 5.12 23.80 9.88
CA PRO A 170 5.77 22.50 9.76
C PRO A 170 6.65 22.38 8.52
N LYS A 171 7.74 21.62 8.62
CA LYS A 171 8.60 21.27 7.48
C LYS A 171 7.84 20.49 6.43
N THR A 172 8.20 20.76 5.17
CA THR A 172 7.76 19.99 4.01
C THR A 172 8.96 19.45 3.26
N GLY A 173 8.75 18.43 2.44
CA GLY A 173 9.67 17.95 1.42
C GLY A 173 9.07 18.02 0.03
N TYR A 174 9.84 17.57 -0.99
CA TYR A 174 9.42 17.45 -2.37
C TYR A 174 9.57 16.01 -2.88
N THR A 175 8.62 15.57 -3.71
CA THR A 175 8.59 14.23 -4.27
C THR A 175 9.71 13.93 -5.27
N GLY A 176 10.22 14.92 -5.98
CA GLY A 176 11.17 14.72 -7.07
C GLY A 176 12.64 14.95 -6.71
N PHE A 177 12.93 15.35 -5.49
CA PHE A 177 14.29 15.73 -5.08
C PHE A 177 14.78 14.82 -3.96
N PRO A 178 15.63 13.83 -4.27
CA PRO A 178 16.15 12.88 -3.28
C PRO A 178 16.83 13.52 -2.07
N ASN A 179 17.44 14.70 -2.23
CA ASN A 179 18.09 15.48 -1.18
C ASN A 179 17.15 16.44 -0.43
N PHE A 180 15.92 16.61 -0.89
CA PHE A 180 14.88 17.46 -0.27
C PHE A 180 13.57 16.71 -0.06
N TRP A 181 13.60 15.39 -0.08
CA TRP A 181 12.39 14.58 -0.01
C TRP A 181 11.66 14.73 1.33
N LEU A 182 12.39 15.02 2.41
CA LEU A 182 11.83 15.07 3.76
C LEU A 182 11.89 16.47 4.39
N SER A 183 12.92 17.26 4.12
CA SER A 183 13.13 18.56 4.78
C SER A 183 13.56 19.63 3.79
N LEU A 184 12.72 20.63 3.59
CA LEU A 184 13.01 21.77 2.74
C LEU A 184 12.61 23.09 3.43
N ILE A 185 11.34 23.46 3.38
CA ILE A 185 10.80 24.73 3.92
C ILE A 185 9.64 24.46 4.87
N GLY A 186 9.39 25.44 5.76
CA GLY A 186 8.16 25.45 6.56
C GLY A 186 6.99 26.04 5.75
N THR A 187 5.81 25.45 5.91
CA THR A 187 4.55 25.91 5.30
C THR A 187 3.49 25.99 6.39
N SER A 188 2.53 26.92 6.28
CA SER A 188 1.45 27.03 7.28
C SER A 188 0.76 25.70 7.49
N SER A 189 0.63 25.28 8.76
CA SER A 189 0.02 23.99 9.16
C SER A 189 -1.42 23.80 8.71
N THR A 190 -2.13 24.89 8.37
CA THR A 190 -3.54 24.85 7.90
C THR A 190 -3.68 24.52 6.42
N VAL A 191 -2.60 24.58 5.65
CA VAL A 191 -2.60 24.22 4.23
C VAL A 191 -2.67 22.70 4.09
N GLY A 192 -3.46 22.22 3.12
CA GLY A 192 -3.49 20.79 2.80
C GLY A 192 -2.28 20.37 1.97
N GLN A 193 -1.46 19.46 2.49
CA GLN A 193 -0.36 18.82 1.75
C GLN A 193 -0.50 17.29 1.79
N ARG A 194 0.19 16.60 0.89
CA ARG A 194 0.28 15.15 0.86
C ARG A 194 1.16 14.63 2.00
N MET A 195 1.18 13.32 2.18
CA MET A 195 2.08 12.63 3.12
C MET A 195 2.74 11.43 2.46
N TYR A 196 3.88 11.01 3.00
CA TYR A 196 4.45 9.71 2.73
C TYR A 196 3.86 8.67 3.66
N GLY A 197 3.51 7.50 3.09
CA GLY A 197 3.23 6.28 3.84
C GLY A 197 4.34 5.27 3.65
N LEU A 198 4.85 4.73 4.75
CA LEU A 198 5.82 3.63 4.76
C LEU A 198 5.13 2.35 5.25
N SER A 199 5.28 1.24 4.52
CA SER A 199 4.70 -0.04 4.92
C SER A 199 5.38 -0.60 6.17
N ALA A 200 4.69 -1.50 6.87
CA ALA A 200 5.37 -2.48 7.71
C ALA A 200 6.42 -3.24 6.88
N GLU A 201 7.35 -3.91 7.56
CA GLU A 201 8.30 -4.79 6.91
C GLU A 201 7.58 -5.96 6.25
N LEU A 202 7.91 -6.23 5.00
CA LEU A 202 7.36 -7.28 4.17
C LEU A 202 8.45 -8.31 3.87
N THR A 203 8.07 -9.56 3.68
CA THR A 203 8.99 -10.64 3.32
C THR A 203 8.52 -11.27 2.01
N VAL A 204 9.45 -11.48 1.08
CA VAL A 204 9.16 -12.23 -0.15
C VAL A 204 8.86 -13.68 0.19
N ALA A 205 7.63 -14.14 -0.12
CA ALA A 205 7.28 -15.53 0.13
C ALA A 205 8.15 -16.47 -0.71
N GLY A 206 8.54 -17.59 -0.11
CA GLY A 206 9.11 -18.71 -0.86
C GLY A 206 8.07 -19.25 -1.86
N VAL A 207 8.53 -19.63 -3.05
CA VAL A 207 7.69 -20.48 -3.91
C VAL A 207 7.49 -21.78 -3.14
N PRO A 208 6.25 -22.24 -2.92
CA PRO A 208 6.05 -23.56 -2.32
C PRO A 208 6.85 -24.57 -3.14
N GLU A 209 7.82 -25.24 -2.53
CA GLU A 209 8.50 -26.35 -3.19
C GLU A 209 7.41 -27.35 -3.56
N ILE A 210 7.27 -27.61 -4.86
CA ILE A 210 6.42 -28.72 -5.32
C ILE A 210 7.09 -29.96 -4.76
N ASP A 211 6.52 -30.53 -3.70
CA ASP A 211 7.03 -31.78 -3.09
C ASP A 211 7.10 -32.85 -4.19
N PRO A 212 8.31 -33.27 -4.62
CA PRO A 212 8.44 -34.27 -5.67
C PRO A 212 7.81 -35.60 -5.28
N ALA A 213 7.63 -35.88 -3.99
CA ALA A 213 6.90 -37.05 -3.49
C ALA A 213 5.40 -36.94 -3.75
N GLY A 214 4.83 -35.73 -3.68
CA GLY A 214 3.43 -35.47 -4.04
C GLY A 214 3.18 -35.62 -5.54
N MET A 215 4.11 -35.22 -6.40
CA MET A 215 4.04 -35.42 -7.85
C MET A 215 4.06 -36.89 -8.25
N GLY A 216 4.86 -37.71 -7.57
CA GLY A 216 4.89 -39.15 -7.76
C GLY A 216 3.54 -39.81 -7.50
N SER A 217 2.82 -39.38 -6.49
CA SER A 217 1.49 -39.91 -6.12
C SER A 217 0.43 -39.55 -7.17
N VAL A 218 0.45 -38.34 -7.71
CA VAL A 218 -0.49 -37.90 -8.78
C VAL A 218 -0.20 -38.65 -10.08
N LEU A 219 1.07 -38.82 -10.43
CA LEU A 219 1.46 -39.56 -11.64
C LEU A 219 1.08 -41.04 -11.53
N ALA A 220 1.26 -41.64 -10.38
CA ALA A 220 0.84 -43.03 -10.12
C ALA A 220 -0.69 -43.18 -10.20
N LEU A 221 -1.44 -42.23 -9.70
CA LEU A 221 -2.91 -42.25 -9.80
C LEU A 221 -3.39 -42.13 -11.26
N VAL A 222 -2.78 -41.26 -12.06
CA VAL A 222 -3.14 -41.05 -13.49
C VAL A 222 -2.77 -42.30 -14.32
N THR A 223 -1.57 -42.87 -14.11
CA THR A 223 -1.15 -44.10 -14.82
C THR A 223 -1.97 -45.31 -14.40
N GLY A 224 -2.33 -45.42 -13.11
CA GLY A 224 -3.22 -46.46 -12.61
C GLY A 224 -4.63 -46.38 -13.22
N ALA A 225 -5.19 -45.18 -13.33
CA ALA A 225 -6.49 -44.95 -13.95
C ALA A 225 -6.48 -45.31 -15.45
N LEU A 226 -5.44 -44.90 -16.18
CA LEU A 226 -5.30 -45.25 -17.60
C LEU A 226 -5.18 -46.76 -17.82
N GLY A 227 -4.43 -47.48 -16.97
CA GLY A 227 -4.32 -48.94 -17.03
C GLY A 227 -5.66 -49.67 -16.79
N LEU A 228 -6.51 -49.13 -15.89
CA LEU A 228 -7.86 -49.66 -15.66
C LEU A 228 -8.79 -49.45 -16.89
N PHE A 229 -8.67 -48.35 -17.59
CA PHE A 229 -9.42 -48.08 -18.80
C PHE A 229 -9.01 -48.99 -19.95
N GLU A 230 -7.74 -49.28 -20.15
CA GLU A 230 -7.24 -50.21 -21.14
C GLU A 230 -7.71 -51.65 -20.88
N ARG A 231 -7.62 -52.11 -19.59
CA ARG A 231 -8.08 -53.44 -19.19
C ARG A 231 -9.58 -53.63 -19.48
N ARG A 232 -10.40 -52.63 -19.26
CA ARG A 232 -11.83 -52.66 -19.60
C ARG A 232 -12.07 -52.74 -21.12
N ARG A 233 -11.23 -52.13 -21.92
CA ARG A 233 -11.36 -52.11 -23.37
C ARG A 233 -10.98 -53.43 -24.00
N THR A 234 -9.94 -54.09 -23.50
CA THR A 234 -9.50 -55.42 -23.95
C THR A 234 -10.47 -56.53 -23.56
N SER A 235 -11.06 -56.48 -22.35
CA SER A 235 -12.04 -57.52 -21.92
C SER A 235 -13.35 -57.50 -22.69
N ARG A 236 -13.71 -56.39 -23.37
CA ARG A 236 -14.88 -56.28 -24.27
C ARG A 236 -14.62 -56.86 -25.67
N ARG A 237 -13.34 -56.92 -26.11
CA ARG A 237 -12.99 -57.46 -27.42
C ARG A 237 -12.90 -59.00 -27.46
N VAL A 238 -12.75 -59.63 -26.31
CA VAL A 238 -12.64 -61.12 -26.19
C VAL A 238 -14.03 -61.80 -26.13
N LYS A 239 -15.11 -61.01 -25.93
CA LYS A 239 -16.50 -61.55 -25.85
C LYS A 239 -17.33 -61.31 -27.12
N ALA A 240 -16.75 -60.79 -28.16
CA ALA A 240 -17.33 -60.67 -29.49
C ALA A 240 -16.66 -61.63 -30.50
#